data_29072dce77c69a7758bb19b8bfd45dcd
#
_entry.id   29072dce77c69a7758bb19b8bfd45dcd
#
_cell.length_a   1.000
_cell.length_b   1.000
_cell.length_c   1.000
_cell.angle_alpha   90.00
_cell.angle_beta   90.00
_cell.angle_gamma   90.00
#
_symmetry.space_group_name_H-M   'P 1'
#
loop_
_entity.id
_entity.type
_entity.pdbx_description
1 polymer ?
#
loop_
_entity_poly.entity_id
_entity_poly.type
_entity_poly.pdbx_seq_one_letter_code
_entity_poly.pdbx_strand_id
1 'polypeptide(L)'
;MSANLRLGGSGEFDRLRRIFARLGRAGRGLGDDCALIRVGRTWLAVSIDLSLERVHFRTDWLSFREIGWRSAAAALSDLAAEGAQPFGVLVSLGVPGKRRGRVKGEGDPAVDIMAGVGAAAQRVGAAVLGGDLVRSTRYIVDVCVLGWTAHPVRRDGARPGDGLWVTGALGGAQAALRSLATGRRLPPALFRRFARPEPRIVAGRRLADLGARAMIDISDGLAADAAHLAAASGVRVEIALEQVPCFGGVDRHSAAASGEEFELLAALPPRFREPDARAFRRATGLPLTRIGRCARGSGVRVTDSGRPIAPPAGYDHFSAG
;
A
#
# COMPACT_ATOMS: atom_id res chain seq x y z
N MET A 1 24.66 0.74 7.57
CA MET A 1 23.72 -0.06 6.76
C MET A 1 22.76 -0.73 7.73
N SER A 2 21.46 -0.60 7.53
CA SER A 2 20.45 -1.16 8.44
C SER A 2 20.40 -2.68 8.32
N ALA A 3 20.09 -3.34 9.45
CA ALA A 3 19.76 -4.77 9.45
C ALA A 3 18.42 -4.99 8.72
N ASN A 4 18.20 -6.22 8.24
CA ASN A 4 16.90 -6.62 7.70
C ASN A 4 15.83 -6.56 8.79
N LEU A 5 14.62 -6.14 8.44
CA LEU A 5 13.51 -6.06 9.38
C LEU A 5 12.94 -7.45 9.69
N ARG A 6 12.31 -7.57 10.85
CA ARG A 6 11.52 -8.75 11.17
C ARG A 6 10.21 -8.71 10.39
N LEU A 7 9.85 -9.83 9.79
CA LEU A 7 8.64 -9.98 9.00
C LEU A 7 7.52 -10.61 9.83
N GLY A 8 6.29 -10.22 9.57
CA GLY A 8 5.08 -10.88 10.09
C GLY A 8 4.93 -12.31 9.57
N GLY A 9 3.84 -13.00 9.93
CA GLY A 9 3.56 -14.37 9.51
C GLY A 9 2.56 -14.40 8.34
N SER A 10 2.96 -15.03 7.23
CA SER A 10 2.09 -15.46 6.13
C SER A 10 2.87 -16.41 5.21
N GLY A 11 2.21 -17.09 4.29
CA GLY A 11 2.87 -17.98 3.31
C GLY A 11 3.88 -17.25 2.43
N GLU A 12 3.57 -16.02 2.05
CA GLU A 12 4.47 -15.13 1.31
C GLU A 12 5.70 -14.76 2.13
N PHE A 13 5.49 -14.28 3.35
CA PHE A 13 6.59 -13.84 4.22
C PHE A 13 7.46 -15.01 4.71
N ASP A 14 6.94 -16.25 4.74
CA ASP A 14 7.76 -17.43 4.94
C ASP A 14 8.72 -17.68 3.77
N ARG A 15 8.29 -17.38 2.54
CA ARG A 15 9.17 -17.43 1.37
C ARG A 15 10.19 -16.31 1.41
N LEU A 16 9.79 -15.07 1.75
CA LEU A 16 10.71 -13.95 1.90
C LEU A 16 11.77 -14.22 2.97
N ARG A 17 11.43 -14.80 4.13
CA ARG A 17 12.41 -15.19 5.14
C ARG A 17 13.44 -16.19 4.61
N ARG A 18 13.02 -17.17 3.80
CA ARG A 18 13.94 -18.13 3.16
C ARG A 18 14.82 -17.44 2.13
N ILE A 19 14.29 -16.51 1.35
CA ILE A 19 15.07 -15.70 0.41
C ILE A 19 16.10 -14.86 1.17
N PHE A 20 15.70 -14.14 2.21
CA PHE A 20 16.61 -13.31 3.01
C PHE A 20 17.73 -14.16 3.67
N ALA A 21 17.39 -15.33 4.19
CA ALA A 21 18.37 -16.26 4.74
C ALA A 21 19.37 -16.74 3.67
N ARG A 22 18.90 -17.00 2.45
CA ARG A 22 19.76 -17.42 1.32
C ARG A 22 20.66 -16.31 0.82
N LEU A 23 20.17 -15.08 0.78
CA LEU A 23 20.96 -13.92 0.39
C LEU A 23 22.05 -13.59 1.41
N GLY A 24 21.80 -13.83 2.69
CA GLY A 24 22.77 -13.59 3.76
C GLY A 24 23.35 -12.18 3.68
N ARG A 25 24.67 -12.05 3.50
CA ARG A 25 25.37 -10.76 3.41
C ARG A 25 25.09 -9.99 2.12
N ALA A 26 24.57 -10.63 1.08
CA ALA A 26 24.17 -9.97 -0.17
C ALA A 26 22.86 -9.16 -0.03
N GLY A 27 21.99 -9.53 0.92
CA GLY A 27 20.78 -8.79 1.23
C GLY A 27 20.97 -7.86 2.43
N ARG A 28 20.57 -6.59 2.29
CA ARG A 28 20.73 -5.58 3.36
C ARG A 28 19.52 -4.65 3.40
N GLY A 29 19.01 -4.36 4.61
CA GLY A 29 17.90 -3.43 4.82
C GLY A 29 16.59 -3.89 4.22
N LEU A 30 16.41 -5.20 4.05
CA LEU A 30 15.21 -5.80 3.47
C LEU A 30 14.06 -5.81 4.48
N GLY A 31 12.83 -5.78 3.97
CA GLY A 31 11.60 -5.96 4.76
C GLY A 31 10.86 -4.67 5.10
N ASP A 32 11.27 -3.54 4.55
CA ASP A 32 10.53 -2.27 4.58
C ASP A 32 9.75 -2.06 3.28
N ASP A 33 8.90 -1.03 3.21
CA ASP A 33 8.18 -0.67 1.99
C ASP A 33 9.13 -0.27 0.86
N CYS A 34 10.20 0.42 1.18
CA CYS A 34 11.23 0.82 0.21
C CYS A 34 12.64 0.37 0.61
N ALA A 35 13.46 0.16 -0.40
CA ALA A 35 14.90 0.17 -0.23
C ALA A 35 15.37 1.61 0.03
N LEU A 36 16.08 1.84 1.14
CA LEU A 36 16.58 3.16 1.54
C LEU A 36 18.09 3.27 1.31
N ILE A 37 18.48 4.13 0.39
CA ILE A 37 19.88 4.37 0.02
C ILE A 37 20.29 5.77 0.47
N ARG A 38 21.29 5.86 1.34
CA ARG A 38 21.81 7.16 1.80
C ARG A 38 22.59 7.86 0.69
N VAL A 39 22.18 9.08 0.35
CA VAL A 39 22.85 9.95 -0.63
C VAL A 39 23.13 11.30 0.01
N GLY A 40 24.34 11.51 0.47
CA GLY A 40 24.73 12.70 1.22
C GLY A 40 23.89 12.89 2.50
N ARG A 41 23.11 13.96 2.55
CA ARG A 41 22.25 14.30 3.70
C ARG A 41 20.79 13.82 3.56
N THR A 42 20.45 13.20 2.45
CA THR A 42 19.09 12.72 2.14
C THR A 42 19.09 11.22 1.88
N TRP A 43 17.90 10.64 1.71
CA TRP A 43 17.69 9.25 1.37
C TRP A 43 16.97 9.14 0.04
N LEU A 44 17.47 8.30 -0.82
CA LEU A 44 16.74 7.80 -1.98
C LEU A 44 15.92 6.60 -1.52
N ALA A 45 14.61 6.71 -1.64
CA ALA A 45 13.66 5.62 -1.44
C ALA A 45 13.33 5.01 -2.81
N VAL A 46 13.43 3.68 -2.91
CA VAL A 46 13.18 2.93 -4.14
C VAL A 46 12.29 1.74 -3.81
N SER A 47 11.18 1.60 -4.51
CA SER A 47 10.37 0.40 -4.48
C SER A 47 10.05 -0.11 -5.87
N ILE A 48 9.62 -1.37 -5.96
CA ILE A 48 9.20 -2.02 -7.20
C ILE A 48 7.98 -2.88 -6.91
N ASP A 49 6.93 -2.73 -7.73
CA ASP A 49 5.68 -3.45 -7.57
C ASP A 49 5.21 -3.99 -8.92
N LEU A 50 4.92 -5.30 -8.95
CA LEU A 50 4.54 -6.04 -10.14
C LEU A 50 3.04 -6.31 -10.16
N SER A 51 2.37 -5.79 -11.18
CA SER A 51 0.96 -6.08 -11.47
C SER A 51 0.83 -7.07 -12.63
N LEU A 52 0.16 -8.19 -12.37
CA LEU A 52 -0.04 -9.29 -13.31
C LEU A 52 -1.52 -9.47 -13.65
N GLU A 53 -1.83 -9.60 -14.95
CA GLU A 53 -3.19 -9.90 -15.42
C GLU A 53 -3.73 -11.19 -14.78
N ARG A 54 -5.01 -11.16 -14.37
CA ARG A 54 -5.74 -12.22 -13.65
C ARG A 54 -5.25 -12.52 -12.23
N VAL A 55 -4.33 -11.72 -11.70
CA VAL A 55 -3.92 -11.72 -10.30
C VAL A 55 -4.32 -10.39 -9.68
N HIS A 56 -3.77 -9.27 -10.17
CA HIS A 56 -4.00 -7.94 -9.63
C HIS A 56 -5.04 -7.13 -10.43
N PHE A 57 -5.31 -7.50 -11.67
CA PHE A 57 -6.31 -6.85 -12.52
C PHE A 57 -6.87 -7.79 -13.59
N ARG A 58 -8.00 -7.39 -14.17
CA ARG A 58 -8.60 -8.06 -15.33
C ARG A 58 -8.94 -7.01 -16.39
N THR A 59 -8.67 -7.36 -17.64
CA THR A 59 -8.92 -6.48 -18.80
C THR A 59 -10.40 -6.37 -19.19
N ASP A 60 -11.26 -7.23 -18.64
CA ASP A 60 -12.72 -7.14 -18.74
C ASP A 60 -13.36 -6.28 -17.64
N TRP A 61 -12.59 -5.89 -16.61
CA TRP A 61 -13.04 -5.02 -15.52
C TRP A 61 -12.54 -3.58 -15.63
N LEU A 62 -11.31 -3.42 -16.14
CA LEU A 62 -10.60 -2.14 -16.20
C LEU A 62 -10.14 -1.83 -17.62
N SER A 63 -10.20 -0.57 -18.01
CA SER A 63 -9.52 -0.08 -19.18
C SER A 63 -8.00 -0.16 -19.00
N PHE A 64 -7.25 -0.21 -20.09
CA PHE A 64 -5.78 -0.21 -20.03
C PHE A 64 -5.20 1.02 -19.34
N ARG A 65 -5.88 2.15 -19.46
CA ARG A 65 -5.51 3.39 -18.74
C ARG A 65 -5.69 3.26 -17.23
N GLU A 66 -6.76 2.61 -16.78
CA GLU A 66 -6.98 2.33 -15.35
C GLU A 66 -6.00 1.29 -14.82
N ILE A 67 -5.64 0.28 -15.61
CA ILE A 67 -4.60 -0.70 -15.26
C ILE A 67 -3.28 0.03 -15.03
N GLY A 68 -2.85 0.90 -15.95
CA GLY A 68 -1.62 1.69 -15.78
C GLY A 68 -1.64 2.60 -14.56
N TRP A 69 -2.76 3.33 -14.34
CA TRP A 69 -2.92 4.17 -13.15
C TRP A 69 -2.78 3.37 -11.87
N ARG A 70 -3.53 2.27 -11.77
CA ARG A 70 -3.58 1.43 -10.58
C ARG A 70 -2.21 0.82 -10.25
N SER A 71 -1.51 0.27 -11.26
CA SER A 71 -0.18 -0.31 -11.07
C SER A 71 0.84 0.74 -10.58
N ALA A 72 0.81 1.94 -11.14
CA ALA A 72 1.68 3.02 -10.67
C ALA A 72 1.29 3.53 -9.28
N ALA A 73 -0.01 3.57 -8.96
CA ALA A 73 -0.50 4.03 -7.67
C ALA A 73 -0.14 3.06 -6.54
N ALA A 74 -0.14 1.74 -6.80
CA ALA A 74 0.31 0.72 -5.87
C ALA A 74 1.79 0.95 -5.50
N ALA A 75 2.70 0.98 -6.47
CA ALA A 75 4.11 1.23 -6.23
C ALA A 75 4.39 2.59 -5.54
N LEU A 76 3.65 3.66 -5.93
CA LEU A 76 3.77 4.97 -5.31
C LEU A 76 3.28 4.98 -3.85
N SER A 77 2.44 4.04 -3.45
CA SER A 77 1.98 3.89 -2.07
C SER A 77 3.13 3.58 -1.11
N ASP A 78 4.11 2.80 -1.55
CA ASP A 78 5.32 2.50 -0.77
C ASP A 78 6.13 3.77 -0.46
N LEU A 79 6.25 4.68 -1.44
CA LEU A 79 6.89 5.97 -1.20
C LEU A 79 6.10 6.84 -0.22
N ALA A 80 4.77 6.73 -0.22
CA ALA A 80 3.93 7.42 0.76
C ALA A 80 4.17 6.86 2.16
N ALA A 81 4.29 5.53 2.31
CA ALA A 81 4.60 4.87 3.56
C ALA A 81 5.95 5.29 4.15
N GLU A 82 6.94 5.58 3.32
CA GLU A 82 8.26 6.10 3.73
C GLU A 82 8.28 7.63 3.97
N GLY A 83 7.18 8.34 3.71
CA GLY A 83 7.16 9.81 3.75
C GLY A 83 8.03 10.45 2.67
N ALA A 84 8.26 9.76 1.56
CA ALA A 84 9.11 10.23 0.47
C ALA A 84 8.35 11.08 -0.55
N GLN A 85 9.05 12.03 -1.18
CA GLN A 85 8.55 12.79 -2.33
C GLN A 85 8.97 12.07 -3.61
N PRO A 86 8.02 11.54 -4.39
CA PRO A 86 8.33 10.94 -5.69
C PRO A 86 8.95 11.94 -6.65
N PHE A 87 9.86 11.48 -7.51
CA PHE A 87 10.36 12.26 -8.62
C PHE A 87 10.36 11.48 -9.94
N GLY A 88 10.37 10.14 -9.90
CA GLY A 88 10.42 9.35 -11.11
C GLY A 88 9.85 7.95 -10.98
N VAL A 89 9.44 7.41 -12.13
CA VAL A 89 9.02 6.03 -12.27
C VAL A 89 9.70 5.39 -13.49
N LEU A 90 10.06 4.11 -13.39
CA LEU A 90 10.51 3.26 -14.48
C LEU A 90 9.50 2.12 -14.64
N VAL A 91 9.23 1.69 -15.86
CA VAL A 91 8.19 0.68 -16.11
C VAL A 91 8.70 -0.43 -17.01
N SER A 92 8.67 -1.69 -16.52
CA SER A 92 8.82 -2.85 -17.38
C SER A 92 7.44 -3.36 -17.77
N LEU A 93 7.14 -3.36 -19.07
CA LEU A 93 5.84 -3.70 -19.61
C LEU A 93 5.89 -4.95 -20.46
N GLY A 94 5.17 -6.00 -20.05
CA GLY A 94 4.93 -7.20 -20.83
C GLY A 94 3.58 -7.13 -21.52
N VAL A 95 3.54 -7.28 -22.85
CA VAL A 95 2.28 -7.23 -23.63
C VAL A 95 2.12 -8.47 -24.51
N PRO A 96 0.89 -9.04 -24.64
CA PRO A 96 0.63 -10.14 -25.56
C PRO A 96 0.85 -9.76 -27.02
N GLY A 97 1.60 -10.59 -27.76
CA GLY A 97 1.95 -10.31 -29.15
C GLY A 97 0.79 -10.44 -30.15
N LYS A 98 -0.32 -11.11 -29.78
CA LYS A 98 -1.56 -11.18 -30.55
C LYS A 98 -2.74 -10.84 -29.63
N ARG A 99 -3.51 -9.85 -30.01
CA ARG A 99 -4.75 -9.49 -29.34
C ARG A 99 -5.79 -10.61 -29.56
N ARG A 100 -6.26 -11.24 -28.48
CA ARG A 100 -7.49 -12.05 -28.52
C ARG A 100 -8.68 -11.11 -28.23
N GLY A 101 -9.42 -10.75 -29.28
CA GLY A 101 -10.60 -9.90 -29.19
C GLY A 101 -10.28 -8.41 -29.38
N ARG A 102 -11.12 -7.75 -30.17
CA ARG A 102 -11.07 -6.29 -30.41
C ARG A 102 -12.04 -5.64 -29.43
N VAL A 103 -11.52 -4.96 -28.42
CA VAL A 103 -12.36 -4.01 -27.68
C VAL A 103 -12.56 -2.79 -28.60
N LYS A 104 -13.81 -2.52 -28.99
CA LYS A 104 -14.15 -1.39 -29.88
C LYS A 104 -13.70 -0.08 -29.22
N GLY A 105 -12.82 0.68 -29.89
CA GLY A 105 -12.49 2.06 -29.50
C GLY A 105 -11.22 2.24 -28.66
N GLU A 106 -10.45 1.18 -28.35
CA GLU A 106 -9.17 1.30 -27.63
C GLU A 106 -7.99 1.28 -28.62
N GLY A 107 -7.03 2.16 -28.35
CA GLY A 107 -5.75 2.26 -29.05
C GLY A 107 -4.81 1.07 -28.79
N ASP A 108 -3.52 1.27 -28.88
CA ASP A 108 -2.52 0.27 -28.49
C ASP A 108 -2.54 0.11 -26.96
N PRO A 109 -2.74 -1.12 -26.43
CA PRO A 109 -2.77 -1.39 -25.00
C PRO A 109 -1.53 -0.88 -24.25
N ALA A 110 -0.33 -1.00 -24.87
CA ALA A 110 0.90 -0.51 -24.26
C ALA A 110 0.87 1.01 -24.09
N VAL A 111 0.40 1.73 -25.12
CA VAL A 111 0.27 3.20 -25.07
C VAL A 111 -0.74 3.61 -24.01
N ASP A 112 -1.90 2.95 -23.94
CA ASP A 112 -2.95 3.29 -22.97
C ASP A 112 -2.52 2.97 -21.53
N ILE A 113 -1.83 1.84 -21.29
CA ILE A 113 -1.26 1.52 -19.97
C ILE A 113 -0.25 2.62 -19.57
N MET A 114 0.68 2.97 -20.46
CA MET A 114 1.68 4.00 -20.18
C MET A 114 1.07 5.39 -20.00
N ALA A 115 -0.02 5.72 -20.70
CA ALA A 115 -0.77 6.95 -20.44
C ALA A 115 -1.40 6.98 -19.03
N GLY A 116 -1.85 5.82 -18.54
CA GLY A 116 -2.33 5.65 -17.16
C GLY A 116 -1.23 5.83 -16.12
N VAL A 117 -0.08 5.18 -16.32
CA VAL A 117 1.12 5.34 -15.47
C VAL A 117 1.57 6.80 -15.44
N GLY A 118 1.70 7.43 -16.62
CA GLY A 118 2.10 8.84 -16.72
C GLY A 118 1.16 9.77 -15.97
N ALA A 119 -0.15 9.54 -16.06
CA ALA A 119 -1.14 10.33 -15.34
C ALA A 119 -1.04 10.17 -13.81
N ALA A 120 -0.79 8.94 -13.31
CA ALA A 120 -0.57 8.69 -11.88
C ALA A 120 0.73 9.32 -11.39
N ALA A 121 1.82 9.22 -12.15
CA ALA A 121 3.10 9.85 -11.83
C ALA A 121 2.97 11.38 -11.77
N GLN A 122 2.35 12.01 -12.77
CA GLN A 122 2.11 13.46 -12.80
C GLN A 122 1.26 13.94 -11.63
N ARG A 123 0.29 13.14 -11.18
CA ARG A 123 -0.57 13.47 -10.03
C ARG A 123 0.22 13.71 -8.75
N VAL A 124 1.37 13.08 -8.59
CA VAL A 124 2.26 13.21 -7.43
C VAL A 124 3.55 14.00 -7.72
N GLY A 125 3.63 14.64 -8.88
CA GLY A 125 4.80 15.44 -9.29
C GLY A 125 6.01 14.62 -9.74
N ALA A 126 5.80 13.37 -10.15
CA ALA A 126 6.84 12.51 -10.71
C ALA A 126 6.77 12.45 -12.25
N ALA A 127 7.86 12.02 -12.87
CA ALA A 127 7.95 11.80 -14.32
C ALA A 127 8.22 10.32 -14.64
N VAL A 128 7.78 9.87 -15.81
CA VAL A 128 8.23 8.59 -16.36
C VAL A 128 9.64 8.79 -16.91
N LEU A 129 10.60 8.06 -16.37
CA LEU A 129 12.04 8.20 -16.69
C LEU A 129 12.51 7.20 -17.74
N GLY A 130 11.73 6.14 -18.00
CA GLY A 130 12.09 5.10 -18.94
C GLY A 130 11.47 3.77 -18.57
N GLY A 131 12.03 2.70 -19.10
CA GLY A 131 11.57 1.33 -18.83
C GLY A 131 11.99 0.37 -19.91
N ASP A 132 11.27 -0.75 -19.98
CA ASP A 132 11.47 -1.81 -20.96
C ASP A 132 10.13 -2.32 -21.50
N LEU A 133 10.12 -2.83 -22.73
CA LEU A 133 8.92 -3.37 -23.36
C LEU A 133 9.23 -4.74 -24.00
N VAL A 134 8.53 -5.77 -23.51
CA VAL A 134 8.73 -7.13 -24.00
C VAL A 134 7.43 -7.79 -24.42
N ARG A 135 7.54 -8.77 -25.28
CA ARG A 135 6.41 -9.64 -25.61
C ARG A 135 6.21 -10.68 -24.51
N SER A 136 4.98 -10.84 -24.03
CA SER A 136 4.61 -11.83 -23.01
C SER A 136 3.33 -12.59 -23.39
N THR A 137 2.89 -13.53 -22.56
CA THR A 137 1.62 -14.26 -22.73
C THR A 137 0.45 -13.58 -22.03
N ARG A 138 0.73 -12.67 -21.07
CA ARG A 138 -0.22 -11.88 -20.27
C ARG A 138 0.26 -10.45 -20.18
N TYR A 139 -0.63 -9.54 -19.83
CA TYR A 139 -0.21 -8.18 -19.45
C TYR A 139 0.52 -8.22 -18.10
N ILE A 140 1.70 -7.63 -18.08
CA ILE A 140 2.56 -7.44 -16.91
C ILE A 140 2.91 -5.96 -16.85
N VAL A 141 2.70 -5.34 -15.72
CA VAL A 141 3.08 -3.94 -15.48
C VAL A 141 3.90 -3.92 -14.21
N ASP A 142 5.21 -3.78 -14.35
CA ASP A 142 6.16 -3.74 -13.26
C ASP A 142 6.67 -2.31 -13.11
N VAL A 143 6.40 -1.68 -11.97
CA VAL A 143 6.65 -0.25 -11.76
C VAL A 143 7.67 -0.05 -10.66
N CYS A 144 8.83 0.43 -11.03
CA CYS A 144 9.83 0.90 -10.08
C CYS A 144 9.62 2.39 -9.82
N VAL A 145 9.57 2.79 -8.55
CA VAL A 145 9.34 4.17 -8.11
C VAL A 145 10.54 4.70 -7.33
N LEU A 146 10.85 5.98 -7.55
CA LEU A 146 11.96 6.66 -6.93
C LEU A 146 11.49 7.94 -6.24
N GLY A 147 11.92 8.12 -5.00
CA GLY A 147 11.57 9.29 -4.20
C GLY A 147 12.70 9.74 -3.28
N TRP A 148 12.62 10.98 -2.80
CA TRP A 148 13.56 11.54 -1.83
C TRP A 148 12.88 11.81 -0.50
N THR A 149 13.58 11.53 0.60
CA THR A 149 13.19 11.96 1.94
C THR A 149 14.39 12.32 2.79
N ALA A 150 14.28 13.34 3.61
CA ALA A 150 15.29 13.66 4.61
C ALA A 150 15.19 12.75 5.85
N HIS A 151 13.96 12.32 6.15
CA HIS A 151 13.62 11.56 7.35
C HIS A 151 12.67 10.42 6.98
N PRO A 152 13.18 9.24 6.53
CA PRO A 152 12.33 8.12 6.20
C PRO A 152 11.60 7.61 7.44
N VAL A 153 10.33 7.29 7.30
CA VAL A 153 9.51 6.67 8.33
C VAL A 153 9.41 5.18 8.01
N ARG A 154 10.12 4.37 8.77
CA ARG A 154 10.23 2.93 8.54
C ARG A 154 9.17 2.16 9.34
N ARG A 155 8.99 0.87 9.01
CA ARG A 155 8.10 -0.03 9.76
C ARG A 155 8.57 -0.32 11.20
N ASP A 156 9.85 -0.12 11.53
CA ASP A 156 10.51 -0.60 12.76
C ASP A 156 10.63 0.43 13.91
N GLY A 157 9.99 1.58 13.77
CA GLY A 157 10.13 2.68 14.74
C GLY A 157 9.05 2.77 15.81
N ALA A 158 7.97 1.97 15.76
CA ALA A 158 6.87 2.06 16.71
C ALA A 158 7.29 1.65 18.13
N ARG A 159 6.70 2.30 19.13
CA ARG A 159 7.03 2.11 20.55
C ARG A 159 5.76 1.88 21.39
N PRO A 160 5.86 1.12 22.48
CA PRO A 160 4.76 1.04 23.44
C PRO A 160 4.29 2.42 23.88
N GLY A 161 2.97 2.65 23.84
CA GLY A 161 2.33 3.94 24.15
C GLY A 161 2.00 4.79 22.91
N ASP A 162 2.52 4.47 21.72
CA ASP A 162 2.15 5.17 20.49
C ASP A 162 0.68 4.90 20.15
N GLY A 163 0.00 5.95 19.67
CA GLY A 163 -1.32 5.82 19.07
C GLY A 163 -1.23 5.22 17.67
N LEU A 164 -2.12 4.30 17.33
CA LEU A 164 -2.25 3.73 16.00
C LEU A 164 -3.33 4.50 15.24
N TRP A 165 -2.96 5.02 14.07
CA TRP A 165 -3.81 5.89 13.26
C TRP A 165 -3.89 5.42 11.81
N VAL A 166 -5.04 5.58 11.18
CA VAL A 166 -5.25 5.25 9.76
C VAL A 166 -5.78 6.46 9.00
N THR A 167 -5.29 6.63 7.77
CA THR A 167 -5.80 7.65 6.86
C THR A 167 -7.05 7.18 6.13
N GLY A 168 -7.91 8.13 5.73
CA GLY A 168 -9.06 7.86 4.85
C GLY A 168 -10.11 6.93 5.45
N ALA A 169 -10.60 5.97 4.64
CA ALA A 169 -11.57 4.95 5.00
C ALA A 169 -11.29 3.66 4.24
N LEU A 170 -11.52 2.52 4.87
CA LEU A 170 -11.19 1.18 4.37
C LEU A 170 -12.42 0.44 3.85
N GLY A 171 -12.21 -0.60 3.04
CA GLY A 171 -13.25 -1.51 2.55
C GLY A 171 -13.74 -1.19 1.14
N GLY A 172 -13.34 -0.05 0.58
CA GLY A 172 -13.83 0.38 -0.74
C GLY A 172 -13.28 -0.46 -1.88
N ALA A 173 -12.02 -0.83 -1.84
CA ALA A 173 -11.37 -1.63 -2.90
C ALA A 173 -11.98 -3.03 -2.98
N GLN A 174 -12.08 -3.75 -1.86
CA GLN A 174 -12.64 -5.10 -1.85
C GLN A 174 -14.15 -5.13 -2.15
N ALA A 175 -14.91 -4.12 -1.69
CA ALA A 175 -16.32 -4.02 -2.03
C ALA A 175 -16.53 -3.85 -3.55
N ALA A 176 -15.66 -3.07 -4.20
CA ALA A 176 -15.64 -2.94 -5.65
C ALA A 176 -15.28 -4.27 -6.33
N LEU A 177 -14.22 -4.93 -5.89
CA LEU A 177 -13.78 -6.22 -6.40
C LEU A 177 -14.88 -7.28 -6.32
N ARG A 178 -15.56 -7.41 -5.18
CA ARG A 178 -16.70 -8.32 -5.01
C ARG A 178 -17.85 -8.01 -5.97
N SER A 179 -18.15 -6.73 -6.20
CA SER A 179 -19.21 -6.33 -7.14
C SER A 179 -18.82 -6.66 -8.59
N LEU A 180 -17.58 -6.41 -8.98
CA LEU A 180 -17.04 -6.78 -10.31
C LEU A 180 -17.06 -8.29 -10.52
N ALA A 181 -16.63 -9.07 -9.53
CA ALA A 181 -16.59 -10.53 -9.61
C ALA A 181 -17.99 -11.16 -9.72
N THR A 182 -19.02 -10.52 -9.14
CA THR A 182 -20.41 -11.01 -9.17
C THR A 182 -21.27 -10.36 -10.26
N GLY A 183 -20.71 -9.47 -11.08
CA GLY A 183 -21.43 -8.74 -12.13
C GLY A 183 -22.51 -7.78 -11.58
N ARG A 184 -22.44 -7.41 -10.30
CA ARG A 184 -23.38 -6.47 -9.69
C ARG A 184 -23.09 -5.04 -10.12
N ARG A 185 -24.13 -4.20 -10.13
CA ARG A 185 -23.99 -2.77 -10.40
C ARG A 185 -23.03 -2.14 -9.38
N LEU A 186 -21.98 -1.51 -9.88
CA LEU A 186 -20.93 -0.90 -9.09
C LEU A 186 -21.13 0.62 -9.04
N PRO A 187 -21.34 1.23 -7.84
CA PRO A 187 -21.38 2.66 -7.70
C PRO A 187 -20.07 3.32 -8.19
N PRO A 188 -20.11 4.47 -8.90
CA PRO A 188 -18.91 5.12 -9.43
C PRO A 188 -17.83 5.42 -8.39
N ALA A 189 -18.21 5.74 -7.15
CA ALA A 189 -17.28 6.01 -6.06
C ALA A 189 -16.48 4.76 -5.66
N LEU A 190 -17.14 3.59 -5.58
CA LEU A 190 -16.48 2.31 -5.32
C LEU A 190 -15.57 1.90 -6.48
N PHE A 191 -16.07 2.03 -7.72
CA PHE A 191 -15.25 1.74 -8.90
C PHE A 191 -13.98 2.58 -8.93
N ARG A 192 -14.09 3.88 -8.66
CA ARG A 192 -12.94 4.79 -8.60
C ARG A 192 -11.94 4.37 -7.54
N ARG A 193 -12.43 3.91 -6.37
CA ARG A 193 -11.56 3.45 -5.27
C ARG A 193 -10.69 2.26 -5.68
N PHE A 194 -11.23 1.34 -6.48
CA PHE A 194 -10.53 0.19 -7.03
C PHE A 194 -9.69 0.53 -8.27
N ALA A 195 -10.30 1.19 -9.27
CA ALA A 195 -9.67 1.44 -10.56
C ALA A 195 -8.61 2.54 -10.54
N ARG A 196 -8.79 3.54 -9.66
CA ARG A 196 -7.91 4.72 -9.55
C ARG A 196 -7.64 5.08 -8.09
N PRO A 197 -6.95 4.18 -7.35
CA PRO A 197 -6.52 4.52 -6.00
C PRO A 197 -5.62 5.75 -6.03
N GLU A 198 -5.68 6.54 -4.96
CA GLU A 198 -4.91 7.79 -4.83
C GLU A 198 -3.69 7.52 -3.94
N PRO A 199 -2.45 7.60 -4.43
CA PRO A 199 -1.26 7.48 -3.61
C PRO A 199 -1.23 8.57 -2.54
N ARG A 200 -1.05 8.20 -1.28
CA ARG A 200 -1.15 9.11 -0.12
C ARG A 200 0.12 9.91 0.15
N ILE A 201 0.82 10.37 -0.91
CA ILE A 201 2.13 11.05 -0.82
C ILE A 201 2.08 12.27 0.11
N VAL A 202 1.12 13.17 -0.09
CA VAL A 202 1.01 14.39 0.76
C VAL A 202 0.73 14.00 2.22
N ALA A 203 -0.10 12.98 2.44
CA ALA A 203 -0.42 12.48 3.77
C ALA A 203 0.81 11.84 4.44
N GLY A 204 1.54 10.95 3.74
CA GLY A 204 2.73 10.29 4.25
C GLY A 204 3.82 11.27 4.66
N ARG A 205 4.13 12.23 3.78
CA ARG A 205 5.07 13.30 4.09
C ARG A 205 4.65 14.12 5.31
N ARG A 206 3.35 14.45 5.39
CA ARG A 206 2.84 15.20 6.54
C ARG A 206 2.91 14.41 7.84
N LEU A 207 2.67 13.07 7.79
CA LEU A 207 2.83 12.20 8.95
C LEU A 207 4.30 12.12 9.40
N ALA A 208 5.24 12.06 8.45
CA ALA A 208 6.67 12.12 8.74
C ALA A 208 7.04 13.44 9.46
N ASP A 209 6.59 14.60 8.96
CA ASP A 209 6.82 15.92 9.59
C ASP A 209 6.20 15.99 11.00
N LEU A 210 5.08 15.32 11.24
CA LEU A 210 4.42 15.24 12.55
C LEU A 210 5.09 14.25 13.51
N GLY A 211 6.13 13.57 13.05
CA GLY A 211 6.95 12.66 13.85
C GLY A 211 6.34 11.27 13.98
N ALA A 212 5.71 10.79 12.93
CA ALA A 212 5.36 9.37 12.83
C ALA A 212 6.60 8.52 13.08
N ARG A 213 6.47 7.52 13.95
CA ARG A 213 7.60 6.66 14.35
C ARG A 213 7.69 5.41 13.49
N ALA A 214 6.55 4.89 13.05
CA ALA A 214 6.48 3.83 12.06
C ALA A 214 5.28 4.06 11.16
N MET A 215 5.39 3.62 9.93
CA MET A 215 4.33 3.71 8.95
C MET A 215 4.41 2.54 7.98
N ILE A 216 3.28 2.16 7.41
CA ILE A 216 3.10 1.15 6.37
C ILE A 216 1.85 1.52 5.58
N ASP A 217 1.79 1.21 4.30
CA ASP A 217 0.54 1.29 3.57
C ASP A 217 -0.35 0.05 3.83
N ILE A 218 -1.62 0.14 3.49
CA ILE A 218 -2.58 -0.96 3.64
C ILE A 218 -2.82 -1.57 2.26
N SER A 219 -2.07 -2.63 1.98
CA SER A 219 -2.09 -3.38 0.72
C SER A 219 -2.71 -4.77 0.85
N ASP A 220 -2.45 -5.49 1.96
CA ASP A 220 -2.96 -6.84 2.20
C ASP A 220 -4.19 -6.86 3.12
N GLY A 221 -4.41 -5.79 3.85
CA GLY A 221 -5.48 -5.62 4.82
C GLY A 221 -4.97 -5.18 6.17
N LEU A 222 -5.79 -4.41 6.88
CA LEU A 222 -5.39 -3.70 8.10
C LEU A 222 -4.68 -4.58 9.13
N ALA A 223 -5.20 -5.78 9.40
CA ALA A 223 -4.61 -6.65 10.43
C ALA A 223 -3.31 -7.31 9.96
N ALA A 224 -3.19 -7.64 8.67
CA ALA A 224 -1.99 -8.21 8.06
C ALA A 224 -0.84 -7.17 8.07
N ASP A 225 -1.11 -5.97 7.56
CA ASP A 225 -0.11 -4.90 7.50
C ASP A 225 0.29 -4.41 8.90
N ALA A 226 -0.67 -4.36 9.85
CA ALA A 226 -0.38 -4.10 11.24
C ALA A 226 0.54 -5.18 11.87
N ALA A 227 0.42 -6.45 11.43
CA ALA A 227 1.31 -7.51 11.92
C ALA A 227 2.75 -7.33 11.42
N HIS A 228 2.93 -6.81 10.21
CA HIS A 228 4.26 -6.47 9.67
C HIS A 228 4.90 -5.32 10.45
N LEU A 229 4.15 -4.25 10.71
CA LEU A 229 4.61 -3.13 11.55
C LEU A 229 4.92 -3.60 12.98
N ALA A 230 4.06 -4.45 13.57
CA ALA A 230 4.27 -4.99 14.91
C ALA A 230 5.54 -5.85 15.00
N ALA A 231 5.76 -6.73 14.01
CA ALA A 231 6.93 -7.61 13.95
C ALA A 231 8.23 -6.81 13.76
N ALA A 232 8.23 -5.86 12.83
CA ALA A 232 9.39 -5.01 12.56
C ALA A 232 9.77 -4.18 13.79
N SER A 233 8.79 -3.59 14.47
CA SER A 233 8.99 -2.72 15.65
C SER A 233 9.19 -3.49 16.97
N GLY A 234 8.89 -4.79 17.02
CA GLY A 234 8.97 -5.58 18.26
C GLY A 234 7.93 -5.16 19.30
N VAL A 235 6.74 -4.76 18.86
CA VAL A 235 5.63 -4.33 19.71
C VAL A 235 4.39 -5.21 19.48
N ARG A 236 3.41 -5.10 20.38
CA ARG A 236 2.05 -5.57 20.11
C ARG A 236 1.22 -4.39 19.59
N VAL A 237 0.53 -4.60 18.48
CA VAL A 237 -0.47 -3.66 17.96
C VAL A 237 -1.85 -4.07 18.47
N GLU A 238 -2.58 -3.13 19.07
CA GLU A 238 -3.95 -3.31 19.55
C GLU A 238 -4.89 -2.45 18.72
N ILE A 239 -5.87 -3.08 18.03
CA ILE A 239 -6.85 -2.44 17.15
C ILE A 239 -8.24 -2.58 17.75
N ALA A 240 -8.97 -1.46 17.88
CA ALA A 240 -10.38 -1.41 18.21
C ALA A 240 -11.18 -1.31 16.89
N LEU A 241 -11.80 -2.42 16.48
CA LEU A 241 -12.45 -2.54 15.18
C LEU A 241 -13.59 -1.54 15.01
N GLU A 242 -14.28 -1.22 16.11
CA GLU A 242 -15.35 -0.22 16.14
C GLU A 242 -14.87 1.21 15.80
N GLN A 243 -13.57 1.47 15.86
CA GLN A 243 -12.96 2.76 15.52
C GLN A 243 -12.47 2.83 14.07
N VAL A 244 -12.43 1.70 13.35
CA VAL A 244 -11.95 1.64 11.96
C VAL A 244 -12.90 2.40 11.05
N PRO A 245 -12.43 3.44 10.33
CA PRO A 245 -13.27 4.19 9.39
C PRO A 245 -13.58 3.33 8.18
N CYS A 246 -14.88 3.08 7.94
CA CYS A 246 -15.34 2.26 6.84
C CYS A 246 -15.81 3.12 5.66
N PHE A 247 -15.51 2.70 4.45
CA PHE A 247 -16.08 3.27 3.24
C PHE A 247 -17.59 3.04 3.22
N GLY A 248 -18.38 4.04 2.80
CA GLY A 248 -19.82 4.09 2.98
C GLY A 248 -20.57 2.78 2.73
N GLY A 249 -21.22 2.25 3.75
CA GLY A 249 -22.01 1.01 3.71
C GLY A 249 -21.23 -0.30 3.82
N VAL A 250 -19.91 -0.27 3.92
CA VAL A 250 -19.08 -1.47 4.15
C VAL A 250 -19.03 -1.75 5.65
N ASP A 251 -19.26 -3.00 6.04
CA ASP A 251 -19.10 -3.42 7.43
C ASP A 251 -17.62 -3.44 7.87
N ARG A 252 -17.40 -3.29 9.17
CA ARG A 252 -16.07 -3.11 9.75
C ARG A 252 -15.14 -4.32 9.59
N HIS A 253 -15.70 -5.53 9.60
CA HIS A 253 -14.91 -6.75 9.38
C HIS A 253 -14.42 -6.83 7.94
N SER A 254 -15.31 -6.59 6.98
CA SER A 254 -14.94 -6.49 5.56
C SER A 254 -13.97 -5.33 5.29
N ALA A 255 -14.13 -4.20 5.97
CA ALA A 255 -13.23 -3.06 5.83
C ALA A 255 -11.81 -3.38 6.34
N ALA A 256 -11.70 -4.05 7.49
CA ALA A 256 -10.41 -4.42 8.05
C ALA A 256 -9.70 -5.57 7.31
N ALA A 257 -10.47 -6.42 6.59
CA ALA A 257 -9.93 -7.48 5.73
C ALA A 257 -9.61 -7.00 4.30
N SER A 258 -9.95 -5.74 3.96
CA SER A 258 -9.81 -5.22 2.60
C SER A 258 -8.35 -4.92 2.29
N GLY A 259 -7.80 -5.62 1.30
CA GLY A 259 -6.52 -5.27 0.68
C GLY A 259 -6.70 -4.19 -0.40
N GLU A 260 -5.56 -3.73 -0.94
CA GLU A 260 -5.44 -2.75 -2.02
C GLU A 260 -6.14 -1.40 -1.72
N GLU A 261 -6.19 -1.04 -0.44
CA GLU A 261 -6.76 0.24 0.01
C GLU A 261 -5.79 1.40 -0.20
N PHE A 262 -4.47 1.15 -0.11
CA PHE A 262 -3.40 2.14 -0.26
C PHE A 262 -3.59 3.38 0.64
N GLU A 263 -4.24 3.17 1.80
CA GLU A 263 -4.24 4.10 2.92
C GLU A 263 -3.02 3.83 3.81
N LEU A 264 -2.67 4.78 4.67
CA LEU A 264 -1.51 4.66 5.54
C LEU A 264 -1.92 4.30 6.96
N LEU A 265 -1.23 3.31 7.54
CA LEU A 265 -1.27 2.96 8.94
C LEU A 265 -0.03 3.53 9.61
N ALA A 266 -0.20 4.43 10.60
CA ALA A 266 0.89 5.13 11.25
C ALA A 266 0.88 4.97 12.77
N ALA A 267 2.05 4.73 13.36
CA ALA A 267 2.28 4.82 14.79
C ALA A 267 2.78 6.22 15.14
N LEU A 268 1.98 6.99 15.88
CA LEU A 268 2.28 8.37 16.27
C LEU A 268 2.53 8.48 17.78
N PRO A 269 3.47 9.33 18.20
CA PRO A 269 3.82 9.45 19.62
C PRO A 269 2.62 9.88 20.47
N PRO A 270 2.61 9.57 21.81
CA PRO A 270 1.48 9.88 22.70
C PRO A 270 1.09 11.36 22.78
N ARG A 271 2.01 12.26 22.42
CA ARG A 271 1.72 13.71 22.33
C ARG A 271 0.80 14.07 21.16
N PHE A 272 0.74 13.25 20.13
CA PHE A 272 -0.17 13.45 19.00
C PHE A 272 -1.60 13.11 19.40
N ARG A 273 -2.53 14.04 19.18
CA ARG A 273 -3.91 13.96 19.68
C ARG A 273 -4.91 14.39 18.61
N GLU A 274 -6.19 14.29 18.91
CA GLU A 274 -7.30 14.67 18.02
C GLU A 274 -7.20 16.11 17.43
N PRO A 275 -6.75 17.16 18.16
CA PRO A 275 -6.53 18.46 17.54
C PRO A 275 -5.51 18.44 16.40
N ASP A 276 -4.44 17.61 16.54
CA ASP A 276 -3.41 17.43 15.50
C ASP A 276 -3.96 16.69 14.29
N ALA A 277 -4.81 15.67 14.52
CA ALA A 277 -5.51 14.95 13.45
C ALA A 277 -6.49 15.88 12.68
N ARG A 278 -7.17 16.80 13.38
CA ARG A 278 -7.98 17.83 12.72
C ARG A 278 -7.12 18.80 11.91
N ALA A 279 -5.94 19.18 12.41
CA ALA A 279 -4.99 20.01 11.67
C ALA A 279 -4.43 19.28 10.44
N PHE A 280 -4.12 17.98 10.58
CA PHE A 280 -3.75 17.12 9.46
C PHE A 280 -4.84 17.11 8.37
N ARG A 281 -6.09 16.89 8.76
CA ARG A 281 -7.22 16.89 7.80
C ARG A 281 -7.35 18.25 7.08
N ARG A 282 -7.19 19.37 7.77
CA ARG A 282 -7.22 20.70 7.11
C ARG A 282 -6.09 20.88 6.11
N ALA A 283 -4.91 20.33 6.40
CA ALA A 283 -3.73 20.46 5.53
C ALA A 283 -3.74 19.50 4.33
N THR A 284 -4.32 18.31 4.48
CA THR A 284 -4.26 17.25 3.45
C THR A 284 -5.60 16.98 2.76
N GLY A 285 -6.70 17.47 3.32
CA GLY A 285 -8.07 17.10 2.90
C GLY A 285 -8.48 15.67 3.33
N LEU A 286 -7.58 14.90 3.98
CA LEU A 286 -7.79 13.49 4.28
C LEU A 286 -8.03 13.28 5.78
N PRO A 287 -9.06 12.52 6.20
CA PRO A 287 -9.24 12.15 7.61
C PRO A 287 -8.06 11.32 8.11
N LEU A 288 -7.75 11.49 9.40
CA LEU A 288 -6.81 10.67 10.14
C LEU A 288 -7.51 10.21 11.42
N THR A 289 -7.74 8.91 11.54
CA THR A 289 -8.56 8.32 12.59
C THR A 289 -7.70 7.45 13.51
N ARG A 290 -7.83 7.66 14.81
CA ARG A 290 -7.19 6.77 15.79
C ARG A 290 -8.00 5.48 15.90
N ILE A 291 -7.33 4.34 15.66
CA ILE A 291 -7.97 3.03 15.66
C ILE A 291 -7.40 2.09 16.73
N GLY A 292 -6.40 2.57 17.49
CA GLY A 292 -5.75 1.70 18.47
C GLY A 292 -4.49 2.30 19.07
N ARG A 293 -3.59 1.39 19.46
CA ARG A 293 -2.30 1.74 20.08
C ARG A 293 -1.26 0.64 19.91
N CYS A 294 -0.01 1.01 20.13
CA CYS A 294 1.10 0.08 20.32
C CYS A 294 1.30 -0.20 21.82
N ALA A 295 1.54 -1.45 22.19
CA ALA A 295 1.74 -1.91 23.55
C ALA A 295 2.99 -2.79 23.67
N ARG A 296 3.42 -3.11 24.89
CA ARG A 296 4.47 -4.11 25.14
C ARG A 296 3.97 -5.50 24.73
N GLY A 297 4.81 -6.29 24.09
CA GLY A 297 4.52 -7.64 23.60
C GLY A 297 4.76 -7.76 22.10
N SER A 298 4.11 -8.71 21.45
CA SER A 298 4.26 -8.98 20.02
C SER A 298 2.91 -9.31 19.36
N GLY A 299 2.87 -9.20 18.03
CA GLY A 299 1.71 -9.54 17.21
C GLY A 299 0.60 -8.51 17.22
N VAL A 300 -0.57 -8.91 16.72
CA VAL A 300 -1.77 -8.06 16.61
C VAL A 300 -2.88 -8.62 17.50
N ARG A 301 -3.54 -7.73 18.24
CA ARG A 301 -4.76 -8.01 18.98
C ARG A 301 -5.88 -7.14 18.43
N VAL A 302 -6.98 -7.75 18.03
CA VAL A 302 -8.16 -7.03 17.57
C VAL A 302 -9.28 -7.21 18.58
N THR A 303 -10.00 -6.14 18.88
CA THR A 303 -11.23 -6.18 19.67
C THR A 303 -12.37 -5.61 18.85
N ASP A 304 -13.59 -6.14 19.05
CA ASP A 304 -14.82 -5.54 18.56
C ASP A 304 -15.74 -5.26 19.76
N SER A 305 -16.06 -3.98 19.94
CA SER A 305 -16.86 -3.51 21.10
C SER A 305 -16.28 -4.00 22.44
N GLY A 306 -14.95 -3.93 22.56
CA GLY A 306 -14.17 -4.36 23.73
C GLY A 306 -13.97 -5.88 23.87
N ARG A 307 -14.55 -6.73 23.01
CA ARG A 307 -14.37 -8.19 23.03
C ARG A 307 -13.25 -8.62 22.10
N PRO A 308 -12.31 -9.47 22.54
CA PRO A 308 -11.28 -10.00 21.66
C PRO A 308 -11.88 -10.85 20.54
N ILE A 309 -11.40 -10.63 19.31
CA ILE A 309 -11.78 -11.43 18.14
C ILE A 309 -10.51 -11.90 17.42
N ALA A 310 -10.66 -12.91 16.56
CA ALA A 310 -9.59 -13.26 15.62
C ALA A 310 -9.35 -12.09 14.66
N PRO A 311 -8.08 -11.73 14.41
CA PRO A 311 -7.77 -10.71 13.42
C PRO A 311 -8.41 -11.05 12.06
N PRO A 312 -9.09 -10.11 11.37
CA PRO A 312 -9.58 -10.34 10.02
C PRO A 312 -8.43 -10.77 9.10
N ALA A 313 -8.66 -11.83 8.31
CA ALA A 313 -7.65 -12.35 7.39
C ALA A 313 -7.42 -11.34 6.26
N GLY A 314 -6.16 -11.04 5.99
CA GLY A 314 -5.72 -10.29 4.82
C GLY A 314 -5.52 -11.18 3.60
N TYR A 315 -5.07 -10.60 2.50
CA TYR A 315 -4.68 -11.31 1.30
C TYR A 315 -3.29 -11.96 1.48
N ASP A 316 -3.08 -13.12 0.89
CA ASP A 316 -1.78 -13.80 0.81
C ASP A 316 -1.69 -14.51 -0.54
N HIS A 317 -0.71 -14.14 -1.36
CA HIS A 317 -0.48 -14.71 -2.70
C HIS A 317 -0.23 -16.23 -2.69
N PHE A 318 0.15 -16.81 -1.57
CA PHE A 318 0.53 -18.20 -1.43
C PHE A 318 -0.31 -18.98 -0.42
N SER A 319 -1.38 -18.39 0.11
CA SER A 319 -2.37 -19.16 0.87
C SER A 319 -3.11 -20.08 -0.10
N ALA A 320 -3.29 -21.35 0.29
CA ALA A 320 -4.16 -22.26 -0.42
C ALA A 320 -5.59 -21.66 -0.40
N GLY A 321 -6.11 -21.32 -1.60
CA GLY A 321 -7.48 -20.90 -1.81
C GLY A 321 -8.46 -22.03 -1.58
#